data_8ff186c5a9e3f9ad1e055fdceb29553c
#
_entry.id   8ff186c5a9e3f9ad1e055fdceb29553c
#
_cell.length_a   1.000
_cell.length_b   1.000
_cell.length_c   1.000
_cell.angle_alpha   90.00
_cell.angle_beta   90.00
_cell.angle_gamma   90.00
#
_symmetry.space_group_name_H-M   'P 1'
#
loop_
_entity.id
_entity.type
_entity.pdbx_description
1 polymer ?
#
loop_
_entity_poly.entity_id
_entity_poly.type
_entity_poly.pdbx_seq_one_letter_code
_entity_poly.pdbx_strand_id
1 'polypeptide(L)'
;MRNTLVLSLLCLAGAASLPAQVPVMHRVLPENGQIGSVLKIQGIYLGKTHVDEVYLTDHTFDMKVKVLDQTEDSIEFRVPPFVKPGRLQLLVKTTGKEPVLLEQPVYISIDEPKDKETLVANDAAPAPPAPPASGTK
;
A
#
# COMPACT_ATOMS: atom_id res chain seq x y z
N MET A 1 75.13 0.00 -14.98
CA MET A 1 74.00 0.92 -14.85
C MET A 1 72.76 0.20 -15.26
N ARG A 2 71.98 -0.20 -14.28
CA ARG A 2 70.72 -0.91 -14.52
C ARG A 2 69.59 -0.06 -14.01
N ASN A 3 68.92 0.60 -14.91
CA ASN A 3 67.68 1.30 -14.60
C ASN A 3 66.55 0.29 -14.43
N THR A 4 66.21 0.04 -13.21
CA THR A 4 64.97 -0.73 -12.92
C THR A 4 63.82 0.24 -12.91
N LEU A 5 63.09 0.30 -13.97
CA LEU A 5 61.85 1.06 -14.11
C LEU A 5 60.75 0.28 -13.41
N VAL A 6 60.47 0.62 -12.16
CA VAL A 6 59.33 0.07 -11.45
C VAL A 6 58.08 0.80 -11.94
N LEU A 7 57.37 0.17 -12.83
CA LEU A 7 56.08 0.62 -13.31
C LEU A 7 55.07 0.28 -12.22
N SER A 8 54.81 1.28 -11.35
CA SER A 8 53.76 1.19 -10.36
C SER A 8 52.42 1.29 -11.07
N LEU A 9 51.78 0.16 -11.31
CA LEU A 9 50.41 0.08 -11.82
C LEU A 9 49.44 0.42 -10.72
N LEU A 10 49.07 1.71 -10.67
CA LEU A 10 48.04 2.23 -9.78
C LEU A 10 46.69 1.74 -10.27
N CYS A 11 46.23 0.60 -9.75
CA CYS A 11 44.86 0.13 -9.93
C CYS A 11 43.91 1.12 -9.22
N LEU A 12 43.41 2.09 -9.98
CA LEU A 12 42.29 2.90 -9.56
C LEU A 12 41.03 2.01 -9.60
N ALA A 13 40.76 1.33 -8.49
CA ALA A 13 39.50 0.66 -8.31
C ALA A 13 38.43 1.76 -8.18
N GLY A 14 37.89 2.15 -9.33
CA GLY A 14 36.70 2.98 -9.37
C GLY A 14 35.57 2.18 -8.71
N ALA A 15 35.22 2.55 -7.50
CA ALA A 15 33.99 2.10 -6.88
C ALA A 15 32.84 2.63 -7.75
N ALA A 16 32.35 1.82 -8.67
CA ALA A 16 31.13 2.09 -9.39
C ALA A 16 30.02 2.12 -8.34
N SER A 17 29.61 3.30 -7.93
CA SER A 17 28.42 3.49 -7.13
C SER A 17 27.25 3.04 -7.99
N LEU A 18 26.74 1.85 -7.73
CA LEU A 18 25.51 1.38 -8.34
C LEU A 18 24.41 2.36 -7.94
N PRO A 19 23.61 2.86 -8.87
CA PRO A 19 22.49 3.71 -8.53
C PRO A 19 21.58 2.95 -7.56
N ALA A 20 21.22 3.59 -6.44
CA ALA A 20 20.28 3.01 -5.50
C ALA A 20 18.95 2.72 -6.22
N GLN A 21 18.53 1.47 -6.19
CA GLN A 21 17.27 1.04 -6.78
C GLN A 21 16.14 1.48 -5.85
N VAL A 22 15.49 2.57 -6.20
CA VAL A 22 14.41 3.14 -5.41
C VAL A 22 13.10 2.46 -5.78
N PRO A 23 12.33 1.96 -4.81
CA PRO A 23 11.02 1.39 -5.10
C PRO A 23 10.05 2.45 -5.61
N VAL A 24 9.36 2.15 -6.70
CA VAL A 24 8.36 3.02 -7.31
C VAL A 24 7.08 2.23 -7.56
N MET A 25 5.98 2.73 -7.03
CA MET A 25 4.64 2.21 -7.28
C MET A 25 4.02 2.96 -8.45
N HIS A 26 3.41 2.25 -9.38
CA HIS A 26 2.78 2.82 -10.55
C HIS A 26 1.27 2.90 -10.41
N ARG A 27 0.65 1.87 -9.85
CA ARG A 27 -0.80 1.78 -9.66
C ARG A 27 -1.18 0.74 -8.63
N VAL A 28 -2.42 0.82 -8.17
CA VAL A 28 -3.07 -0.20 -7.33
C VAL A 28 -4.29 -0.74 -8.05
N LEU A 29 -4.55 -2.02 -7.92
CA LEU A 29 -5.69 -2.71 -8.50
C LEU A 29 -6.42 -3.53 -7.44
N PRO A 30 -7.73 -3.33 -7.29
CA PRO A 30 -8.50 -2.19 -7.77
C PRO A 30 -8.08 -0.86 -7.12
N GLU A 31 -8.40 0.28 -7.72
CA GLU A 31 -8.06 1.62 -7.16
C GLU A 31 -8.91 1.99 -5.95
N ASN A 32 -10.02 1.31 -5.77
CA ASN A 32 -10.92 1.44 -4.61
C ASN A 32 -11.12 0.09 -3.93
N GLY A 33 -11.28 0.13 -2.64
CA GLY A 33 -11.49 -1.05 -1.81
C GLY A 33 -12.23 -0.71 -0.52
N GLN A 34 -12.56 -1.73 0.21
CA GLN A 34 -13.17 -1.63 1.53
C GLN A 34 -12.22 -2.15 2.60
N ILE A 35 -12.54 -1.92 3.85
CA ILE A 35 -11.83 -2.54 4.98
C ILE A 35 -11.78 -4.05 4.78
N GLY A 36 -10.61 -4.64 4.91
CA GLY A 36 -10.38 -6.07 4.73
C GLY A 36 -10.20 -6.54 3.29
N SER A 37 -10.42 -5.68 2.30
CA SER A 37 -10.16 -5.99 0.89
C SER A 37 -8.67 -6.23 0.64
N VAL A 38 -8.38 -7.09 -0.31
CA VAL A 38 -7.03 -7.32 -0.81
C VAL A 38 -6.81 -6.49 -2.06
N LEU A 39 -5.79 -5.67 -2.03
CA LEU A 39 -5.39 -4.80 -3.14
C LEU A 39 -4.00 -5.20 -3.61
N LYS A 40 -3.74 -5.03 -4.90
CA LYS A 40 -2.46 -5.34 -5.53
C LYS A 40 -1.80 -4.08 -6.07
N ILE A 41 -0.64 -3.76 -5.55
CA ILE A 41 0.23 -2.70 -6.06
C ILE A 41 1.06 -3.25 -7.20
N GLN A 42 1.23 -2.49 -8.25
CA GLN A 42 2.17 -2.76 -9.34
C GLN A 42 3.21 -1.66 -9.44
N GLY A 43 4.44 -2.04 -9.69
CA GLY A 43 5.56 -1.11 -9.77
C GLY A 43 6.88 -1.80 -10.10
N ILE A 44 7.97 -1.19 -9.66
CA ILE A 44 9.33 -1.70 -9.83
C ILE A 44 10.09 -1.63 -8.50
N TYR A 45 11.01 -2.56 -8.30
CA TYR A 45 11.82 -2.67 -7.07
C TYR A 45 10.96 -2.77 -5.81
N LEU A 46 9.86 -3.51 -5.89
CA LEU A 46 8.94 -3.72 -4.77
C LEU A 46 9.28 -4.95 -3.92
N GLY A 47 10.31 -5.70 -4.30
CA GLY A 47 10.74 -6.90 -3.59
C GLY A 47 11.20 -6.64 -2.15
N LYS A 48 11.28 -7.71 -1.37
CA LYS A 48 11.71 -7.66 0.04
C LYS A 48 13.12 -7.12 0.25
N THR A 49 13.92 -7.10 -0.79
CA THR A 49 15.28 -6.50 -0.78
C THR A 49 15.25 -4.98 -0.83
N HIS A 50 14.15 -4.39 -1.28
CA HIS A 50 14.00 -2.94 -1.45
C HIS A 50 12.95 -2.34 -0.52
N VAL A 51 11.85 -3.06 -0.27
CA VAL A 51 10.73 -2.61 0.55
C VAL A 51 10.58 -3.50 1.77
N ASP A 52 10.68 -2.89 2.95
CA ASP A 52 10.49 -3.55 4.24
C ASP A 52 9.02 -3.53 4.66
N GLU A 53 8.41 -2.36 4.60
CA GLU A 53 7.03 -2.14 5.05
C GLU A 53 6.28 -1.21 4.11
N VAL A 54 4.96 -1.36 4.06
CA VAL A 54 4.05 -0.51 3.31
C VAL A 54 3.05 0.12 4.27
N TYR A 55 2.74 1.38 4.04
CA TYR A 55 1.81 2.15 4.85
C TYR A 55 0.77 2.85 3.97
N LEU A 56 -0.38 3.11 4.54
CA LEU A 56 -1.40 4.02 4.03
C LEU A 56 -1.41 5.28 4.88
N THR A 57 -1.43 6.43 4.23
CA THR A 57 -1.44 7.72 4.91
C THR A 57 -2.58 8.62 4.45
N ASP A 58 -3.17 9.35 5.39
CA ASP A 58 -4.03 10.50 5.14
C ASP A 58 -3.31 11.83 5.40
N HIS A 59 -1.97 11.80 5.45
CA HIS A 59 -1.07 12.90 5.83
C HIS A 59 -1.16 13.33 7.31
N THR A 60 -1.99 12.66 8.10
CA THR A 60 -2.10 12.86 9.55
C THR A 60 -1.64 11.62 10.30
N PHE A 61 -2.01 10.46 9.79
CA PHE A 61 -1.66 9.16 10.37
C PHE A 61 -1.15 8.20 9.29
N ASP A 62 -0.09 7.50 9.61
CA ASP A 62 0.47 6.44 8.81
C ASP A 62 0.04 5.09 9.40
N MET A 63 -0.65 4.31 8.60
CA MET A 63 -1.14 2.99 9.00
C MET A 63 -0.40 1.91 8.26
N LYS A 64 0.31 1.07 9.01
CA LYS A 64 0.96 -0.11 8.44
C LYS A 64 -0.07 -1.09 7.89
N VAL A 65 0.14 -1.54 6.66
CA VAL A 65 -0.68 -2.57 6.04
C VAL A 65 -0.05 -3.95 6.20
N LYS A 66 -0.88 -4.98 6.21
CA LYS A 66 -0.41 -6.35 6.20
C LYS A 66 -0.15 -6.79 4.76
N VAL A 67 1.11 -6.97 4.42
CA VAL A 67 1.52 -7.54 3.14
C VAL A 67 1.23 -9.04 3.13
N LEU A 68 0.55 -9.51 2.10
CA LEU A 68 0.18 -10.91 1.92
C LEU A 68 1.14 -11.62 0.98
N ASP A 69 1.50 -10.96 -0.10
CA ASP A 69 2.47 -11.43 -1.08
C ASP A 69 3.32 -10.26 -1.60
N GLN A 70 4.56 -10.54 -1.96
CA GLN A 70 5.51 -9.52 -2.39
C GLN A 70 6.49 -10.10 -3.39
N THR A 71 6.54 -9.47 -4.56
CA THR A 71 7.49 -9.75 -5.64
C THR A 71 8.20 -8.45 -6.05
N GLU A 72 9.15 -8.53 -6.99
CA GLU A 72 9.90 -7.36 -7.46
C GLU A 72 9.01 -6.31 -8.17
N ASP A 73 7.90 -6.73 -8.71
CA ASP A 73 7.00 -5.90 -9.53
C ASP A 73 5.60 -5.73 -8.93
N SER A 74 5.30 -6.42 -7.83
CA SER A 74 3.98 -6.32 -7.19
C SER A 74 3.99 -6.59 -5.69
N ILE A 75 3.06 -5.97 -4.99
CA ILE A 75 2.77 -6.22 -3.57
C ILE A 75 1.27 -6.39 -3.40
N GLU A 76 0.86 -7.49 -2.80
CA GLU A 76 -0.52 -7.69 -2.37
C GLU A 76 -0.64 -7.40 -0.88
N PHE A 77 -1.61 -6.60 -0.51
CA PHE A 77 -1.84 -6.23 0.88
C PHE A 77 -3.33 -6.20 1.21
N ARG A 78 -3.60 -6.31 2.50
CA ARG A 78 -4.97 -6.21 3.03
C ARG A 78 -5.18 -4.84 3.66
N VAL A 79 -6.31 -4.21 3.33
CA VAL A 79 -6.73 -2.94 3.93
C VAL A 79 -6.97 -3.16 5.44
N PRO A 80 -6.30 -2.39 6.31
CA PRO A 80 -6.44 -2.56 7.75
C PRO A 80 -7.82 -2.16 8.28
N PRO A 81 -8.25 -2.73 9.41
CA PRO A 81 -9.61 -2.49 9.93
C PRO A 81 -9.85 -1.09 10.49
N PHE A 82 -8.78 -0.37 10.80
CA PHE A 82 -8.86 0.96 11.43
C PHE A 82 -8.68 2.12 10.44
N VAL A 83 -8.67 1.82 9.15
CA VAL A 83 -8.55 2.83 8.12
C VAL A 83 -9.86 3.62 8.01
N LYS A 84 -9.74 4.94 7.88
CA LYS A 84 -10.89 5.78 7.62
C LYS A 84 -11.27 5.73 6.15
N PRO A 85 -12.55 5.77 5.81
CA PRO A 85 -12.99 5.96 4.43
C PRO A 85 -12.43 7.25 3.84
N GLY A 86 -12.13 7.23 2.55
CA GLY A 86 -11.58 8.38 1.85
C GLY A 86 -10.38 8.01 0.98
N ARG A 87 -9.73 9.03 0.48
CA ARG A 87 -8.55 8.89 -0.38
C ARG A 87 -7.28 8.84 0.47
N LEU A 88 -6.51 7.79 0.30
CA LEU A 88 -5.26 7.55 1.01
C LEU A 88 -4.12 7.44 0.02
N GLN A 89 -2.95 7.89 0.44
CA GLN A 89 -1.70 7.74 -0.31
C GLN A 89 -0.90 6.55 0.21
N LEU A 90 -0.12 5.95 -0.65
CA LEU A 90 0.79 4.87 -0.29
C LEU A 90 2.16 5.41 0.10
N LEU A 91 2.72 4.85 1.17
CA LEU A 91 4.09 5.05 1.60
C LEU A 91 4.81 3.71 1.62
N VAL A 92 6.09 3.73 1.28
CA VAL A 92 6.98 2.57 1.46
C VAL A 92 8.11 2.92 2.39
N LYS A 93 8.46 1.97 3.24
CA LYS A 93 9.69 2.00 4.03
C LYS A 93 10.73 1.14 3.34
N THR A 94 11.86 1.72 3.03
CA THR A 94 12.97 1.00 2.38
C THR A 94 13.68 0.08 3.36
N THR A 95 14.34 -0.94 2.82
CA THR A 95 15.26 -1.79 3.57
C THR A 95 16.62 -1.12 3.72
N GLY A 96 17.47 -1.68 4.56
CA GLY A 96 18.87 -1.27 4.72
C GLY A 96 19.18 -0.72 6.10
N LYS A 97 20.40 -0.17 6.24
CA LYS A 97 20.88 0.38 7.53
C LYS A 97 20.20 1.67 7.90
N GLU A 98 19.79 2.44 6.91
CA GLU A 98 19.08 3.71 7.07
C GLU A 98 17.76 3.65 6.29
N PRO A 99 16.71 3.04 6.89
CA PRO A 99 15.42 2.95 6.23
C PRO A 99 14.78 4.33 6.07
N VAL A 100 14.25 4.60 4.89
CA VAL A 100 13.57 5.86 4.56
C VAL A 100 12.12 5.58 4.22
N LEU A 101 11.24 6.45 4.66
CA LEU A 101 9.84 6.48 4.22
C LEU A 101 9.73 7.31 2.94
N LEU A 102 9.22 6.69 1.89
CA LEU A 102 9.04 7.31 0.57
C LEU A 102 7.56 7.39 0.24
N GLU A 103 7.08 8.60 0.00
CA GLU A 103 5.73 8.81 -0.53
C GLU A 103 5.68 8.34 -1.98
N GLN A 104 4.63 7.59 -2.30
CA GLN A 104 4.43 7.07 -3.65
C GLN A 104 3.35 7.90 -4.35
N PRO A 105 3.47 8.12 -5.67
CA PRO A 105 2.49 8.88 -6.44
C PRO A 105 1.20 8.09 -6.71
N VAL A 106 0.83 7.21 -5.80
CA VAL A 106 -0.30 6.29 -5.95
C VAL A 106 -1.27 6.47 -4.79
N TYR A 107 -2.53 6.58 -5.14
CA TYR A 107 -3.63 6.76 -4.19
C TYR A 107 -4.61 5.61 -4.31
N ILE A 108 -5.26 5.31 -3.21
CA ILE A 108 -6.40 4.40 -3.15
C ILE A 108 -7.59 5.11 -2.52
N SER A 109 -8.79 4.73 -2.92
CA SER A 109 -10.03 5.16 -2.27
C SER A 109 -10.56 4.03 -1.41
N ILE A 110 -10.83 4.32 -0.15
CA ILE A 110 -11.48 3.38 0.75
C ILE A 110 -12.93 3.75 0.87
N ASP A 111 -13.79 2.86 0.42
CA ASP A 111 -15.23 3.01 0.49
C ASP A 111 -15.74 2.66 1.89
N GLU A 112 -16.84 3.32 2.30
CA GLU A 112 -17.53 2.92 3.52
C GLU A 112 -18.06 1.49 3.41
N PRO A 113 -18.01 0.71 4.51
CA PRO A 113 -18.59 -0.62 4.50
C PRO A 113 -20.09 -0.55 4.20
N LYS A 114 -20.54 -1.24 3.18
CA LYS A 114 -21.95 -1.31 2.79
C LYS A 114 -22.86 -1.88 3.89
N ASP A 115 -22.27 -2.61 4.82
CA ASP A 115 -22.99 -3.20 5.94
C ASP A 115 -23.61 -2.16 6.89
N LYS A 116 -23.04 -0.97 6.98
CA LYS A 116 -23.59 0.14 7.75
C LYS A 116 -24.86 0.70 7.12
N GLU A 117 -24.91 0.74 5.82
CA GLU A 117 -26.06 1.23 5.06
C GLU A 117 -27.22 0.23 5.10
N THR A 118 -26.90 -1.06 5.05
CA THR A 118 -27.90 -2.13 5.18
C THR A 118 -28.50 -2.19 6.58
N LEU A 119 -27.71 -2.00 7.63
CA LEU A 119 -28.20 -1.97 9.02
C LEU A 119 -29.08 -0.75 9.29
N VAL A 120 -28.74 0.41 8.76
CA VAL A 120 -29.55 1.62 8.89
C VAL A 120 -30.85 1.51 8.07
N ALA A 121 -30.82 0.89 6.89
CA ALA A 121 -31.99 0.67 6.07
C ALA A 121 -32.97 -0.34 6.69
N ASN A 122 -32.47 -1.34 7.41
CA ASN A 122 -33.30 -2.29 8.12
C ASN A 122 -33.92 -1.73 9.41
N ASP A 123 -33.23 -0.83 10.09
CA ASP A 123 -33.78 -0.13 11.25
C ASP A 123 -34.77 0.99 10.87
N ALA A 124 -34.68 1.51 9.66
CA ALA A 124 -35.51 2.58 9.17
C ALA A 124 -36.85 2.11 8.57
N ALA A 125 -37.10 0.82 8.45
CA ALA A 125 -38.31 0.29 7.88
C ALA A 125 -39.04 -0.67 8.83
N PRO A 126 -39.70 -0.25 9.86
CA PRO A 126 -40.77 -1.04 10.40
C PRO A 126 -41.91 -1.02 9.36
N ALA A 127 -42.09 -2.12 8.65
CA ALA A 127 -43.34 -2.27 7.92
C ALA A 127 -44.49 -2.22 8.92
N PRO A 128 -45.38 -1.23 8.87
CA PRO A 128 -46.53 -1.24 9.72
C PRO A 128 -47.34 -2.50 9.40
N PRO A 129 -47.77 -3.27 10.38
CA PRO A 129 -48.68 -4.33 10.12
C PRO A 129 -49.90 -3.78 9.42
N ALA A 130 -50.26 -4.36 8.32
CA ALA A 130 -51.51 -4.01 7.66
C ALA A 130 -52.64 -4.06 8.69
N PRO A 131 -53.48 -3.04 8.80
CA PRO A 131 -54.57 -3.08 9.71
C PRO A 131 -55.47 -4.27 9.38
N PRO A 132 -55.91 -5.04 10.36
CA PRO A 132 -56.85 -6.10 10.10
C PRO A 132 -58.05 -5.49 9.43
N ALA A 133 -58.39 -5.97 8.28
CA ALA A 133 -59.65 -5.64 7.67
C ALA A 133 -60.74 -5.98 8.71
N SER A 134 -61.32 -5.02 9.28
CA SER A 134 -62.48 -5.21 10.11
C SER A 134 -63.61 -5.69 9.20
N GLY A 135 -63.66 -6.96 9.05
CA GLY A 135 -64.80 -7.61 8.46
C GLY A 135 -65.93 -7.39 9.43
N THR A 136 -66.69 -6.39 9.20
CA THR A 136 -67.91 -6.25 9.91
C THR A 136 -69.04 -6.62 8.97
N LYS A 137 -69.66 -7.69 9.31
CA LYS A 137 -70.96 -8.10 8.83
C LYS A 137 -71.13 -8.25 7.36
#